data_536a485ca1e3bdfbc7922bbfadcf1c7a
#
_entry.id   536a485ca1e3bdfbc7922bbfadcf1c7a
#
_cell.length_a   1.000
_cell.length_b   1.000
_cell.length_c   1.000
_cell.angle_alpha   90.00
_cell.angle_beta   90.00
_cell.angle_gamma   90.00
#
_symmetry.space_group_name_H-M   'P 1'
#
loop_
_entity.id
_entity.type
_entity.pdbx_description
1 polymer ?
#
loop_
_entity_poly.entity_id
_entity_poly.type
_entity_poly.pdbx_seq_one_letter_code
_entity_poly.pdbx_strand_id
1 'polypeptide(L)'
;MLTRKTHRKHPPSVRVETGPAAGDDVDIRTRVLIALRWTAMSKFLGQLVSWTVTLYVIRILSPEDYGLMAMATVPIALFYLLNTAGLDAVLVQKRELSDQLRAQIFGIVIVLNLLIFIVFLGTAPWIAAFYREPRLTAIIRILALQFILLPVETLPQAQLEREINFGRRSIVELVTIVAGSLMALTLARAGFGVWTLVWGSLTTTAIRMAGLNLIQRSLCWPRFSLGGMKTDLLFGRAATVDRALRFALADTDRFIGGRFFGNTLLGYYAVANDLASLPVNKLTGLINSIALPAFARAQSGPGGARAALLTMTRLMSLLAFPFFLGISSIAPEISTLLLGPKWQAATVPLQLLSLVMPLRMLMNALQPFLWGVGRPETSVSIFLIGALSMPLAFLVGAQWGPVGLSLAWALAYPVVFLVSIAHARTLSGVLVTDILRTMERPILASLLMYAVVFAVKHYVAFGQSEHILHLASLVLVGAVTYIGSMLVLDRGACRESSEALRAFFGVRPYSYDPRPLSKNDETPLAGH
;
A
#
# COMPACT_ATOMS: atom_id res chain seq x y z
N MET A 1 27.65 -1.45 -84.16
CA MET A 1 27.13 -0.07 -84.35
C MET A 1 25.82 0.06 -83.61
N LEU A 2 25.71 1.09 -82.80
CA LEU A 2 24.59 1.55 -81.97
C LEU A 2 24.77 1.30 -80.45
N THR A 3 25.37 2.26 -79.84
CA THR A 3 25.53 2.50 -78.39
C THR A 3 24.22 2.87 -77.76
N ARG A 4 23.75 2.10 -76.74
CA ARG A 4 22.61 2.45 -75.85
C ARG A 4 23.11 3.10 -74.59
N LYS A 5 22.93 4.43 -74.46
CA LYS A 5 23.12 5.20 -73.23
C LYS A 5 22.05 4.82 -72.20
N THR A 6 22.46 4.21 -71.07
CA THR A 6 21.60 4.00 -69.90
C THR A 6 21.63 5.24 -69.04
N HIS A 7 20.49 5.94 -68.95
CA HIS A 7 20.22 6.99 -67.96
C HIS A 7 20.11 6.38 -66.55
N ARG A 8 21.12 6.61 -65.69
CA ARG A 8 20.97 6.40 -64.24
C ARG A 8 20.06 7.48 -63.66
N LYS A 9 18.84 7.10 -63.23
CA LYS A 9 18.01 7.92 -62.37
C LYS A 9 18.60 7.89 -60.97
N HIS A 10 18.95 9.05 -60.42
CA HIS A 10 19.26 9.23 -59.00
C HIS A 10 18.01 8.93 -58.16
N PRO A 11 18.12 8.21 -57.00
CA PRO A 11 17.00 8.06 -56.07
C PRO A 11 16.71 9.40 -55.40
N PRO A 12 15.43 9.68 -55.05
CA PRO A 12 15.07 10.91 -54.40
C PRO A 12 15.71 10.97 -53.01
N SER A 13 16.30 12.12 -52.68
CA SER A 13 16.86 12.46 -51.36
C SER A 13 15.76 12.30 -50.30
N VAL A 14 15.93 11.32 -49.41
CA VAL A 14 15.13 11.19 -48.19
C VAL A 14 15.40 12.46 -47.36
N ARG A 15 14.41 13.34 -47.23
CA ARG A 15 14.43 14.40 -46.22
C ARG A 15 14.41 13.69 -44.88
N VAL A 16 15.52 13.79 -44.15
CA VAL A 16 15.57 13.50 -42.73
C VAL A 16 14.66 14.53 -42.07
N GLU A 17 13.48 14.10 -41.63
CA GLU A 17 12.65 14.92 -40.76
C GLU A 17 13.48 15.22 -39.50
N THR A 18 13.80 16.48 -39.34
CA THR A 18 14.43 17.01 -38.13
C THR A 18 13.53 16.64 -36.95
N GLY A 19 14.09 15.90 -35.97
CA GLY A 19 13.39 15.51 -34.76
C GLY A 19 12.73 16.69 -34.04
N PRO A 20 11.80 16.44 -33.13
CA PRO A 20 10.99 17.48 -32.50
C PRO A 20 11.84 18.61 -31.97
N ALA A 21 11.46 19.84 -32.29
CA ALA A 21 12.17 21.04 -31.90
C ALA A 21 12.28 21.10 -30.35
N ALA A 22 13.44 21.54 -29.85
CA ALA A 22 13.73 21.65 -28.41
C ALA A 22 12.67 22.44 -27.58
N GLY A 23 11.78 23.18 -28.24
CA GLY A 23 10.64 23.88 -27.64
C GLY A 23 9.51 22.97 -27.20
N ASP A 24 9.25 21.87 -27.93
CA ASP A 24 8.17 20.91 -27.61
C ASP A 24 8.47 20.09 -26.36
N ASP A 25 9.74 19.75 -26.14
CA ASP A 25 10.19 18.99 -24.95
C ASP A 25 10.03 19.78 -23.65
N VAL A 26 10.23 21.10 -23.68
CA VAL A 26 10.05 21.99 -22.52
C VAL A 26 8.57 22.12 -22.16
N ASP A 27 7.70 22.21 -23.17
CA ASP A 27 6.24 22.32 -22.96
C ASP A 27 5.67 21.00 -22.40
N ILE A 28 6.12 19.84 -22.89
CA ILE A 28 5.73 18.52 -22.39
C ILE A 28 6.16 18.33 -20.93
N ARG A 29 7.39 18.66 -20.57
CA ARG A 29 7.88 18.59 -19.18
C ARG A 29 7.07 19.49 -18.25
N THR A 30 6.75 20.69 -18.67
CA THR A 30 5.97 21.66 -17.88
C THR A 30 4.55 21.15 -17.67
N ARG A 31 3.90 20.65 -18.70
CA ARG A 31 2.55 20.04 -18.61
C ARG A 31 2.52 18.81 -17.70
N VAL A 32 3.53 17.94 -17.79
CA VAL A 32 3.67 16.76 -16.91
C VAL A 32 3.87 17.20 -15.46
N LEU A 33 4.71 18.18 -15.19
CA LEU A 33 4.92 18.69 -13.83
C LEU A 33 3.67 19.33 -13.23
N ILE A 34 2.91 20.10 -14.03
CA ILE A 34 1.64 20.69 -13.60
C ILE A 34 0.62 19.58 -13.31
N ALA A 35 0.49 18.58 -14.18
CA ALA A 35 -0.39 17.44 -13.96
C ALA A 35 -0.02 16.64 -12.70
N LEU A 36 1.28 16.42 -12.45
CA LEU A 36 1.77 15.77 -11.24
C LEU A 36 1.47 16.59 -9.97
N ARG A 37 1.65 17.92 -10.01
CA ARG A 37 1.32 18.81 -8.88
C ARG A 37 -0.17 18.78 -8.57
N TRP A 38 -1.04 18.88 -9.57
CA TRP A 38 -2.49 18.77 -9.40
C TRP A 38 -2.91 17.41 -8.85
N THR A 39 -2.32 16.33 -9.36
CA THR A 39 -2.56 14.98 -8.86
C THR A 39 -2.13 14.83 -7.40
N ALA A 40 -0.95 15.34 -7.04
CA ALA A 40 -0.46 15.31 -5.66
C ALA A 40 -1.35 16.15 -4.72
N MET A 41 -1.72 17.36 -5.14
CA MET A 41 -2.61 18.24 -4.37
C MET A 41 -3.99 17.62 -4.16
N SER A 42 -4.60 17.09 -5.21
CA SER A 42 -5.92 16.42 -5.14
C SER A 42 -5.89 15.21 -4.21
N LYS A 43 -4.83 14.38 -4.30
CA LYS A 43 -4.64 13.25 -3.40
C LYS A 43 -4.44 13.68 -1.95
N PHE A 44 -3.66 14.73 -1.71
CA PHE A 44 -3.42 15.28 -0.38
C PHE A 44 -4.71 15.83 0.25
N LEU A 45 -5.46 16.66 -0.48
CA LEU A 45 -6.74 17.21 -0.02
C LEU A 45 -7.77 16.09 0.23
N GLY A 46 -7.91 15.15 -0.71
CA GLY A 46 -8.80 13.99 -0.52
C GLY A 46 -8.42 13.17 0.71
N GLN A 47 -7.13 13.02 0.97
CA GLN A 47 -6.63 12.29 2.14
C GLN A 47 -6.92 13.02 3.45
N LEU A 48 -6.74 14.36 3.50
CA LEU A 48 -7.09 15.17 4.67
C LEU A 48 -8.58 15.07 4.98
N VAL A 49 -9.45 15.20 3.98
CA VAL A 49 -10.90 15.03 4.14
C VAL A 49 -11.22 13.64 4.66
N SER A 50 -10.66 12.60 4.03
CA SER A 50 -10.88 11.21 4.44
C SER A 50 -10.47 10.96 5.88
N TRP A 51 -9.28 11.40 6.29
CA TRP A 51 -8.81 11.21 7.66
C TRP A 51 -9.64 11.96 8.69
N THR A 52 -9.96 13.23 8.42
CA THR A 52 -10.79 14.03 9.32
C THR A 52 -12.16 13.38 9.53
N VAL A 53 -12.81 12.97 8.45
CA VAL A 53 -14.11 12.30 8.53
C VAL A 53 -13.99 10.93 9.19
N THR A 54 -12.97 10.14 8.86
CA THR A 54 -12.75 8.82 9.48
C THR A 54 -12.57 8.94 10.99
N LEU A 55 -11.70 9.84 11.47
CA LEU A 55 -11.50 10.06 12.90
C LEU A 55 -12.79 10.53 13.60
N TYR A 56 -13.57 11.39 12.95
CA TYR A 56 -14.84 11.84 13.47
C TYR A 56 -15.89 10.72 13.53
N VAL A 57 -15.97 9.88 12.49
CA VAL A 57 -16.85 8.71 12.44
C VAL A 57 -16.45 7.68 13.50
N ILE A 58 -15.15 7.42 13.71
CA ILE A 58 -14.65 6.54 14.78
C ILE A 58 -15.12 7.05 16.15
N ARG A 59 -15.14 8.37 16.36
CA ARG A 59 -15.64 8.96 17.61
C ARG A 59 -17.13 8.74 17.84
N ILE A 60 -17.95 8.66 16.80
CA ILE A 60 -19.41 8.46 16.90
C ILE A 60 -19.74 6.97 17.06
N LEU A 61 -19.20 6.13 16.19
CA LEU A 61 -19.51 4.71 16.14
C LEU A 61 -18.90 3.96 17.33
N SER A 62 -19.50 2.82 17.66
CA SER A 62 -19.04 1.93 18.73
C SER A 62 -17.91 1.00 18.23
N PRO A 63 -17.08 0.45 19.13
CA PRO A 63 -16.14 -0.62 18.78
C PRO A 63 -16.84 -1.84 18.17
N GLU A 64 -18.06 -2.13 18.62
CA GLU A 64 -18.89 -3.22 18.07
C GLU A 64 -19.20 -3.02 16.58
N ASP A 65 -19.53 -1.79 16.15
CA ASP A 65 -19.80 -1.47 14.74
C ASP A 65 -18.58 -1.74 13.86
N TYR A 66 -17.40 -1.35 14.33
CA TYR A 66 -16.15 -1.60 13.62
C TYR A 66 -15.78 -3.08 13.60
N GLY A 67 -16.06 -3.80 14.67
CA GLY A 67 -15.87 -5.24 14.74
C GLY A 67 -16.76 -6.02 13.78
N LEU A 68 -18.03 -5.66 13.70
CA LEU A 68 -18.98 -6.22 12.72
C LEU A 68 -18.51 -5.95 11.28
N MET A 69 -18.09 -4.73 11.01
CA MET A 69 -17.54 -4.40 9.68
C MET A 69 -16.26 -5.17 9.39
N ALA A 70 -15.34 -5.32 10.36
CA ALA A 70 -14.13 -6.11 10.20
C ALA A 70 -14.43 -7.58 9.90
N MET A 71 -15.37 -8.21 10.61
CA MET A 71 -15.83 -9.57 10.34
C MET A 71 -16.41 -9.72 8.94
N ALA A 72 -17.20 -8.75 8.48
CA ALA A 72 -17.83 -8.78 7.16
C ALA A 72 -16.83 -8.52 6.03
N THR A 73 -15.85 -7.65 6.24
CA THR A 73 -14.88 -7.28 5.20
C THR A 73 -13.88 -8.37 4.87
N VAL A 74 -13.52 -9.26 5.81
CA VAL A 74 -12.56 -10.35 5.55
C VAL A 74 -13.04 -11.30 4.44
N PRO A 75 -14.22 -11.94 4.51
CA PRO A 75 -14.72 -12.77 3.42
C PRO A 75 -14.94 -11.98 2.12
N ILE A 76 -15.41 -10.74 2.21
CA ILE A 76 -15.59 -9.86 1.04
C ILE A 76 -14.22 -9.62 0.36
N ALA A 77 -13.18 -9.30 1.11
CA ALA A 77 -11.85 -9.07 0.58
C ALA A 77 -11.24 -10.34 -0.05
N LEU A 78 -11.47 -11.52 0.53
CA LEU A 78 -11.05 -12.78 -0.06
C LEU A 78 -11.64 -12.99 -1.46
N PHE A 79 -12.95 -12.79 -1.61
CA PHE A 79 -13.60 -12.93 -2.91
C PHE A 79 -13.31 -11.76 -3.86
N TYR A 80 -12.97 -10.59 -3.32
CA TYR A 80 -12.49 -9.46 -4.14
C TYR A 80 -11.20 -9.80 -4.90
N LEU A 81 -10.34 -10.68 -4.37
CA LEU A 81 -9.16 -11.17 -5.09
C LEU A 81 -9.52 -11.97 -6.35
N LEU A 82 -10.69 -12.60 -6.33
CA LEU A 82 -11.18 -13.43 -7.41
C LEU A 82 -12.00 -12.65 -8.43
N ASN A 83 -12.43 -11.42 -8.14
CA ASN A 83 -13.40 -10.66 -8.93
C ASN A 83 -13.02 -10.48 -10.41
N THR A 84 -11.71 -10.39 -10.71
CA THR A 84 -11.18 -10.29 -12.07
C THR A 84 -10.44 -11.56 -12.52
N ALA A 85 -10.24 -12.53 -11.62
CA ALA A 85 -9.37 -13.70 -11.84
C ALA A 85 -7.97 -13.32 -12.37
N GLY A 86 -7.46 -12.13 -12.00
CA GLY A 86 -6.18 -11.59 -12.48
C GLY A 86 -6.19 -11.10 -13.93
N LEU A 87 -7.35 -11.10 -14.61
CA LEU A 87 -7.48 -10.66 -16.00
C LEU A 87 -7.35 -9.14 -16.17
N ASP A 88 -7.51 -8.38 -15.08
CA ASP A 88 -7.17 -6.95 -15.02
C ASP A 88 -5.69 -6.71 -15.36
N ALA A 89 -4.78 -7.56 -14.87
CA ALA A 89 -3.36 -7.48 -15.22
C ALA A 89 -3.10 -7.76 -16.70
N VAL A 90 -3.86 -8.68 -17.32
CA VAL A 90 -3.80 -8.94 -18.78
C VAL A 90 -4.23 -7.69 -19.57
N LEU A 91 -5.33 -7.04 -19.12
CA LEU A 91 -5.80 -5.81 -19.76
C LEU A 91 -4.76 -4.69 -19.75
N VAL A 92 -3.94 -4.60 -18.70
CA VAL A 92 -2.92 -3.53 -18.55
C VAL A 92 -1.63 -3.88 -19.30
N GLN A 93 -1.15 -5.13 -19.22
CA GLN A 93 0.19 -5.52 -19.72
C GLN A 93 0.25 -5.86 -21.21
N LYS A 94 -0.84 -6.38 -21.79
CA LYS A 94 -0.83 -6.83 -23.18
C LYS A 94 -0.72 -5.63 -24.14
N ARG A 95 0.31 -5.62 -25.01
CA ARG A 95 0.57 -4.48 -25.91
C ARG A 95 -0.59 -4.20 -26.85
N GLU A 96 -1.16 -5.24 -27.45
CA GLU A 96 -2.32 -5.14 -28.35
C GLU A 96 -3.53 -5.85 -27.73
N LEU A 97 -4.60 -5.11 -27.52
CA LEU A 97 -5.88 -5.61 -27.05
C LEU A 97 -6.88 -5.58 -28.20
N SER A 98 -7.24 -6.76 -28.73
CA SER A 98 -8.35 -6.85 -29.65
C SER A 98 -9.68 -6.56 -28.95
N ASP A 99 -10.64 -5.98 -29.69
CA ASP A 99 -11.98 -5.75 -29.15
C ASP A 99 -12.67 -7.06 -28.74
N GLN A 100 -12.33 -8.16 -29.41
CA GLN A 100 -12.80 -9.48 -29.02
C GLN A 100 -12.29 -9.89 -27.64
N LEU A 101 -10.99 -9.74 -27.37
CA LEU A 101 -10.40 -10.09 -26.06
C LEU A 101 -10.98 -9.22 -24.93
N ARG A 102 -11.16 -7.92 -25.19
CA ARG A 102 -11.81 -7.00 -24.22
C ARG A 102 -13.23 -7.47 -23.89
N ALA A 103 -14.03 -7.81 -24.91
CA ALA A 103 -15.40 -8.29 -24.74
C ALA A 103 -15.45 -9.66 -24.00
N GLN A 104 -14.49 -10.56 -24.25
CA GLN A 104 -14.38 -11.85 -23.56
C GLN A 104 -14.00 -11.65 -22.08
N ILE A 105 -12.98 -10.84 -21.78
CA ILE A 105 -12.60 -10.55 -20.40
C ILE A 105 -13.78 -9.92 -19.66
N PHE A 106 -14.47 -8.95 -20.26
CA PHE A 106 -15.64 -8.31 -19.64
C PHE A 106 -16.75 -9.33 -19.35
N GLY A 107 -17.05 -10.25 -20.28
CA GLY A 107 -18.03 -11.32 -20.08
C GLY A 107 -17.66 -12.25 -18.93
N ILE A 108 -16.38 -12.68 -18.85
CA ILE A 108 -15.88 -13.52 -17.74
C ILE A 108 -16.01 -12.80 -16.41
N VAL A 109 -15.61 -11.54 -16.34
CA VAL A 109 -15.67 -10.73 -15.10
C VAL A 109 -17.11 -10.55 -14.64
N ILE A 110 -18.07 -10.33 -15.55
CA ILE A 110 -19.50 -10.26 -15.21
C ILE A 110 -19.97 -11.59 -14.60
N VAL A 111 -19.72 -12.72 -15.28
CA VAL A 111 -20.16 -14.04 -14.80
C VAL A 111 -19.56 -14.37 -13.46
N LEU A 112 -18.26 -14.11 -13.29
CA LEU A 112 -17.55 -14.38 -12.05
C LEU A 112 -18.08 -13.56 -10.88
N ASN A 113 -18.29 -12.26 -11.07
CA ASN A 113 -18.83 -11.40 -10.02
C ASN A 113 -20.30 -11.72 -9.69
N LEU A 114 -21.12 -12.07 -10.69
CA LEU A 114 -22.47 -12.54 -10.45
C LEU A 114 -22.48 -13.84 -9.65
N LEU A 115 -21.60 -14.78 -9.97
CA LEU A 115 -21.43 -16.01 -9.21
C LEU A 115 -20.99 -15.71 -7.77
N ILE A 116 -20.02 -14.82 -7.56
CA ILE A 116 -19.57 -14.38 -6.22
C ILE A 116 -20.76 -13.77 -5.45
N PHE A 117 -21.53 -12.90 -6.08
CA PHE A 117 -22.72 -12.30 -5.47
C PHE A 117 -23.73 -13.37 -5.00
N ILE A 118 -24.07 -14.34 -5.87
CA ILE A 118 -25.00 -15.43 -5.54
C ILE A 118 -24.43 -16.29 -4.39
N VAL A 119 -23.14 -16.61 -4.43
CA VAL A 119 -22.46 -17.36 -3.36
C VAL A 119 -22.60 -16.62 -2.03
N PHE A 120 -22.39 -15.30 -1.99
CA PHE A 120 -22.57 -14.54 -0.75
C PHE A 120 -24.00 -14.50 -0.27
N LEU A 121 -24.99 -14.40 -1.14
CA LEU A 121 -26.41 -14.47 -0.74
C LEU A 121 -26.73 -15.78 -0.02
N GLY A 122 -26.18 -16.90 -0.51
CA GLY A 122 -26.39 -18.22 0.06
C GLY A 122 -25.53 -18.49 1.31
N THR A 123 -24.24 -18.09 1.29
CA THR A 123 -23.28 -18.42 2.37
C THR A 123 -23.31 -17.43 3.54
N ALA A 124 -23.90 -16.24 3.39
CA ALA A 124 -23.95 -15.23 4.45
C ALA A 124 -24.46 -15.76 5.81
N PRO A 125 -25.53 -16.60 5.89
CA PRO A 125 -25.95 -17.16 7.17
C PRO A 125 -24.91 -18.08 7.81
N TRP A 126 -24.17 -18.85 7.00
CA TRP A 126 -23.13 -19.75 7.49
C TRP A 126 -21.91 -18.98 8.00
N ILE A 127 -21.54 -17.89 7.32
CA ILE A 127 -20.49 -16.98 7.79
C ILE A 127 -20.90 -16.31 9.10
N ALA A 128 -22.15 -15.87 9.21
CA ALA A 128 -22.72 -15.31 10.44
C ALA A 128 -22.73 -16.34 11.59
N ALA A 129 -23.07 -17.58 11.32
CA ALA A 129 -23.02 -18.68 12.29
C ALA A 129 -21.59 -19.00 12.72
N PHE A 130 -20.62 -18.98 11.77
CA PHE A 130 -19.21 -19.16 12.07
C PHE A 130 -18.69 -18.11 13.07
N TYR A 131 -19.03 -16.83 12.87
CA TYR A 131 -18.66 -15.75 13.79
C TYR A 131 -19.58 -15.65 15.02
N ARG A 132 -20.66 -16.43 15.10
CA ARG A 132 -21.69 -16.36 16.15
C ARG A 132 -22.36 -14.98 16.26
N GLU A 133 -22.54 -14.33 15.11
CA GLU A 133 -23.10 -12.97 15.04
C GLU A 133 -24.17 -12.88 13.92
N PRO A 134 -25.46 -13.05 14.26
CA PRO A 134 -26.55 -13.11 13.26
C PRO A 134 -26.68 -11.86 12.39
N ARG A 135 -26.31 -10.67 12.91
CA ARG A 135 -26.36 -9.39 12.18
C ARG A 135 -25.48 -9.37 10.94
N LEU A 136 -24.42 -10.20 10.90
CA LEU A 136 -23.53 -10.31 9.74
C LEU A 136 -24.24 -10.79 8.49
N THR A 137 -25.32 -11.56 8.61
CA THR A 137 -26.08 -12.05 7.44
C THR A 137 -26.56 -10.89 6.57
N ALA A 138 -27.20 -9.88 7.18
CA ALA A 138 -27.69 -8.72 6.46
C ALA A 138 -26.54 -7.85 5.94
N ILE A 139 -25.52 -7.62 6.75
CA ILE A 139 -24.34 -6.80 6.41
C ILE A 139 -23.63 -7.40 5.19
N ILE A 140 -23.34 -8.70 5.20
CA ILE A 140 -22.64 -9.39 4.11
C ILE A 140 -23.47 -9.35 2.82
N ARG A 141 -24.79 -9.61 2.90
CA ARG A 141 -25.66 -9.57 1.72
C ARG A 141 -25.69 -8.19 1.06
N ILE A 142 -25.77 -7.13 1.86
CA ILE A 142 -25.76 -5.77 1.34
C ILE A 142 -24.36 -5.41 0.79
N LEU A 143 -23.27 -5.74 1.48
CA LEU A 143 -21.91 -5.51 0.96
C LEU A 143 -21.65 -6.31 -0.32
N ALA A 144 -22.24 -7.48 -0.50
CA ALA A 144 -22.10 -8.27 -1.72
C ALA A 144 -22.63 -7.55 -2.97
N LEU A 145 -23.51 -6.54 -2.84
CA LEU A 145 -23.98 -5.73 -3.98
C LEU A 145 -22.81 -5.05 -4.72
N GLN A 146 -21.68 -4.81 -4.06
CA GLN A 146 -20.50 -4.26 -4.75
C GLN A 146 -20.03 -5.15 -5.91
N PHE A 147 -20.19 -6.48 -5.83
CA PHE A 147 -19.81 -7.39 -6.91
C PHE A 147 -20.70 -7.24 -8.17
N ILE A 148 -21.86 -6.62 -8.07
CA ILE A 148 -22.65 -6.22 -9.25
C ILE A 148 -22.07 -4.97 -9.91
N LEU A 149 -21.45 -4.08 -9.12
CA LEU A 149 -20.91 -2.81 -9.58
C LEU A 149 -19.48 -2.95 -10.16
N LEU A 150 -18.66 -3.81 -9.57
CA LEU A 150 -17.24 -3.98 -9.89
C LEU A 150 -16.94 -4.32 -11.37
N PRO A 151 -17.69 -5.19 -12.06
CA PRO A 151 -17.43 -5.49 -13.47
C PRO A 151 -17.42 -4.25 -14.36
N VAL A 152 -18.33 -3.31 -14.08
CA VAL A 152 -18.55 -2.11 -14.90
C VAL A 152 -17.38 -1.12 -14.78
N GLU A 153 -16.59 -1.16 -13.69
CA GLU A 153 -15.41 -0.31 -13.55
C GLU A 153 -14.13 -0.93 -14.14
N THR A 154 -14.11 -2.25 -14.38
CA THR A 154 -12.87 -2.98 -14.75
C THR A 154 -12.26 -2.48 -16.06
N LEU A 155 -13.04 -2.32 -17.12
CA LEU A 155 -12.54 -1.86 -18.41
C LEU A 155 -12.10 -0.39 -18.41
N PRO A 156 -12.92 0.58 -17.89
CA PRO A 156 -12.50 1.97 -17.81
C PRO A 156 -11.24 2.17 -16.97
N GLN A 157 -11.12 1.45 -15.84
CA GLN A 157 -9.94 1.52 -14.98
C GLN A 157 -8.68 1.03 -15.72
N ALA A 158 -8.73 -0.15 -16.33
CA ALA A 158 -7.61 -0.71 -17.07
C ALA A 158 -7.16 0.19 -18.22
N GLN A 159 -8.11 0.82 -18.92
CA GLN A 159 -7.80 1.73 -20.02
C GLN A 159 -7.12 3.02 -19.52
N LEU A 160 -7.60 3.64 -18.44
CA LEU A 160 -6.95 4.81 -17.85
C LEU A 160 -5.54 4.50 -17.32
N GLU A 161 -5.31 3.28 -16.82
CA GLU A 161 -3.98 2.81 -16.41
C GLU A 161 -3.03 2.67 -17.60
N ARG A 162 -3.51 2.16 -18.73
CA ARG A 162 -2.73 2.05 -19.99
C ARG A 162 -2.38 3.40 -20.59
N GLU A 163 -3.34 4.34 -20.60
CA GLU A 163 -3.16 5.69 -21.14
C GLU A 163 -2.32 6.61 -20.23
N ILE A 164 -1.89 6.11 -19.05
CA ILE A 164 -1.14 6.87 -18.04
C ILE A 164 -1.85 8.19 -17.68
N ASN A 165 -3.18 8.23 -17.78
CA ASN A 165 -3.97 9.43 -17.56
C ASN A 165 -4.29 9.61 -16.06
N PHE A 166 -3.24 9.87 -15.28
CA PHE A 166 -3.36 10.03 -13.83
C PHE A 166 -4.25 11.20 -13.41
N GLY A 167 -4.33 12.27 -14.20
CA GLY A 167 -5.12 13.47 -13.85
C GLY A 167 -6.61 13.16 -13.76
N ARG A 168 -7.19 12.57 -14.81
CA ARG A 168 -8.61 12.20 -14.84
C ARG A 168 -8.97 11.20 -13.76
N ARG A 169 -8.12 10.20 -13.56
CA ARG A 169 -8.29 9.21 -12.49
C ARG A 169 -8.30 9.86 -11.11
N SER A 170 -7.39 10.81 -10.84
CA SER A 170 -7.31 11.51 -9.54
C SER A 170 -8.56 12.33 -9.23
N ILE A 171 -9.22 12.91 -10.23
CA ILE A 171 -10.50 13.61 -10.03
C ILE A 171 -11.59 12.63 -9.60
N VAL A 172 -11.71 11.48 -10.27
CA VAL A 172 -12.68 10.44 -9.87
C VAL A 172 -12.39 9.96 -8.45
N GLU A 173 -11.12 9.66 -8.13
CA GLU A 173 -10.73 9.25 -6.78
C GLU A 173 -11.10 10.30 -5.72
N LEU A 174 -10.86 11.59 -5.99
CA LEU A 174 -11.23 12.69 -5.07
C LEU A 174 -12.73 12.76 -4.84
N VAL A 175 -13.53 12.77 -5.91
CA VAL A 175 -15.00 12.80 -5.83
C VAL A 175 -15.51 11.57 -5.07
N THR A 176 -14.95 10.41 -5.33
CA THR A 176 -15.30 9.15 -4.65
C THR A 176 -15.03 9.22 -3.15
N ILE A 177 -13.86 9.72 -2.75
CA ILE A 177 -13.48 9.88 -1.35
C ILE A 177 -14.42 10.87 -0.65
N VAL A 178 -14.68 12.02 -1.27
CA VAL A 178 -15.56 13.05 -0.68
C VAL A 178 -16.99 12.53 -0.54
N ALA A 179 -17.54 11.91 -1.58
CA ALA A 179 -18.90 11.37 -1.56
C ALA A 179 -19.07 10.26 -0.51
N GLY A 180 -18.15 9.29 -0.45
CA GLY A 180 -18.16 8.23 0.56
C GLY A 180 -18.00 8.77 1.98
N SER A 181 -17.13 9.76 2.17
CA SER A 181 -16.93 10.42 3.46
C SER A 181 -18.18 11.19 3.92
N LEU A 182 -18.83 11.95 3.02
CA LEU A 182 -20.06 12.67 3.32
C LEU A 182 -21.19 11.69 3.68
N MET A 183 -21.34 10.60 2.93
CA MET A 183 -22.33 9.56 3.22
C MET A 183 -22.08 8.94 4.60
N ALA A 184 -20.84 8.57 4.90
CA ALA A 184 -20.50 8.05 6.21
C ALA A 184 -20.76 9.07 7.34
N LEU A 185 -20.41 10.34 7.13
CA LEU A 185 -20.63 11.39 8.12
C LEU A 185 -22.12 11.63 8.41
N THR A 186 -22.96 11.68 7.38
CA THR A 186 -24.40 11.91 7.53
C THR A 186 -25.07 10.75 8.24
N LEU A 187 -24.77 9.51 7.85
CA LEU A 187 -25.32 8.31 8.49
C LEU A 187 -24.81 8.11 9.92
N ALA A 188 -23.53 8.43 10.20
CA ALA A 188 -23.02 8.38 11.57
C ALA A 188 -23.76 9.35 12.48
N ARG A 189 -23.99 10.59 12.05
CA ARG A 189 -24.78 11.58 12.80
C ARG A 189 -26.23 11.18 12.98
N ALA A 190 -26.80 10.46 12.01
CA ALA A 190 -28.16 9.94 12.09
C ALA A 190 -28.28 8.66 12.95
N GLY A 191 -27.18 8.14 13.51
CA GLY A 191 -27.21 7.01 14.44
C GLY A 191 -27.36 5.64 13.77
N PHE A 192 -26.95 5.48 12.52
CA PHE A 192 -27.11 4.21 11.78
C PHE A 192 -26.10 3.11 12.19
N GLY A 193 -25.20 3.34 13.15
CA GLY A 193 -24.24 2.33 13.63
C GLY A 193 -23.41 1.74 12.50
N VAL A 194 -23.27 0.40 12.46
CA VAL A 194 -22.50 -0.33 11.42
C VAL A 194 -22.94 -0.01 10.00
N TRP A 195 -24.21 0.31 9.77
CA TRP A 195 -24.74 0.65 8.46
C TRP A 195 -24.10 1.90 7.86
N THR A 196 -23.54 2.78 8.68
CA THR A 196 -22.73 3.91 8.26
C THR A 196 -21.53 3.45 7.41
N LEU A 197 -20.83 2.42 7.87
CA LEU A 197 -19.65 1.87 7.19
C LEU A 197 -20.05 1.09 5.94
N VAL A 198 -21.15 0.35 6.01
CA VAL A 198 -21.70 -0.43 4.89
C VAL A 198 -22.10 0.46 3.72
N TRP A 199 -22.95 1.45 3.97
CA TRP A 199 -23.41 2.36 2.93
C TRP A 199 -22.30 3.31 2.46
N GLY A 200 -21.40 3.74 3.34
CA GLY A 200 -20.21 4.49 2.98
C GLY A 200 -19.34 3.75 1.95
N SER A 201 -19.09 2.46 2.19
CA SER A 201 -18.33 1.59 1.28
C SER A 201 -19.04 1.40 -0.07
N LEU A 202 -20.33 1.11 -0.07
CA LEU A 202 -21.12 0.96 -1.30
C LEU A 202 -21.20 2.26 -2.12
N THR A 203 -21.39 3.40 -1.44
CA THR A 203 -21.38 4.71 -2.10
C THR A 203 -20.05 4.97 -2.77
N THR A 204 -18.93 4.66 -2.08
CA THR A 204 -17.59 4.77 -2.65
C THR A 204 -17.46 3.94 -3.93
N THR A 205 -17.89 2.68 -3.91
CA THR A 205 -17.86 1.80 -5.09
C THR A 205 -18.76 2.32 -6.22
N ALA A 206 -19.99 2.74 -5.90
CA ALA A 206 -20.95 3.22 -6.90
C ALA A 206 -20.49 4.52 -7.57
N ILE A 207 -19.98 5.48 -6.81
CA ILE A 207 -19.46 6.75 -7.34
C ILE A 207 -18.20 6.53 -8.16
N ARG A 208 -17.30 5.62 -7.74
CA ARG A 208 -16.12 5.26 -8.52
C ARG A 208 -16.49 4.63 -9.85
N MET A 209 -17.41 3.64 -9.84
CA MET A 209 -17.93 3.03 -11.04
C MET A 209 -18.54 4.07 -11.99
N ALA A 210 -19.42 4.92 -11.50
CA ALA A 210 -20.06 5.97 -12.30
C ALA A 210 -19.03 6.97 -12.84
N GLY A 211 -18.13 7.47 -12.00
CA GLY A 211 -17.10 8.43 -12.39
C GLY A 211 -16.13 7.90 -13.44
N LEU A 212 -15.67 6.66 -13.31
CA LEU A 212 -14.79 6.04 -14.29
C LEU A 212 -15.49 5.91 -15.65
N ASN A 213 -16.76 5.49 -15.67
CA ASN A 213 -17.53 5.34 -16.91
C ASN A 213 -17.92 6.68 -17.58
N LEU A 214 -18.10 7.74 -16.79
CA LEU A 214 -18.35 9.08 -17.34
C LEU A 214 -17.11 9.65 -18.04
N ILE A 215 -15.93 9.40 -17.47
CA ILE A 215 -14.66 9.93 -18.02
C ILE A 215 -14.12 9.05 -19.15
N GLN A 216 -14.27 7.73 -19.02
CA GLN A 216 -13.74 6.74 -19.96
C GLN A 216 -14.83 5.78 -20.43
N ARG A 217 -15.44 6.12 -21.56
CA ARG A 217 -16.48 5.29 -22.17
C ARG A 217 -15.86 4.10 -22.90
N SER A 218 -15.51 3.05 -22.18
CA SER A 218 -14.84 1.87 -22.71
C SER A 218 -15.68 0.59 -22.60
N LEU A 219 -16.93 0.68 -22.19
CA LEU A 219 -17.83 -0.46 -22.10
C LEU A 219 -18.09 -1.03 -23.50
N CYS A 220 -18.06 -2.36 -23.60
CA CYS A 220 -18.36 -3.11 -24.79
C CYS A 220 -19.40 -4.19 -24.51
N TRP A 221 -20.04 -4.76 -25.53
CA TRP A 221 -20.94 -5.90 -25.31
C TRP A 221 -20.14 -7.11 -24.84
N PRO A 222 -20.55 -7.77 -23.73
CA PRO A 222 -19.83 -8.91 -23.20
C PRO A 222 -19.93 -10.12 -24.15
N ARG A 223 -18.82 -10.86 -24.28
CA ARG A 223 -18.76 -12.14 -24.98
C ARG A 223 -18.43 -13.26 -24.01
N PHE A 224 -19.31 -14.27 -23.96
CA PHE A 224 -19.18 -15.41 -23.02
C PHE A 224 -18.46 -16.60 -23.68
N SER A 225 -17.32 -16.33 -24.31
CA SER A 225 -16.51 -17.35 -24.99
C SER A 225 -15.10 -17.37 -24.41
N LEU A 226 -14.60 -18.57 -24.10
CA LEU A 226 -13.24 -18.80 -23.58
C LEU A 226 -12.22 -19.13 -24.70
N GLY A 227 -12.67 -19.15 -25.97
CA GLY A 227 -11.82 -19.50 -27.09
C GLY A 227 -10.60 -18.60 -27.24
N GLY A 228 -9.41 -19.18 -27.27
CA GLY A 228 -8.14 -18.46 -27.45
C GLY A 228 -7.56 -17.84 -26.17
N MET A 229 -8.24 -17.92 -25.01
CA MET A 229 -7.83 -17.25 -23.76
C MET A 229 -6.96 -18.11 -22.84
N LYS A 230 -6.53 -19.31 -23.25
CA LYS A 230 -5.78 -20.24 -22.36
C LYS A 230 -4.55 -19.60 -21.72
N THR A 231 -3.75 -18.89 -22.50
CA THR A 231 -2.54 -18.20 -22.02
C THR A 231 -2.89 -17.04 -21.07
N ASP A 232 -3.91 -16.26 -21.40
CA ASP A 232 -4.37 -15.13 -20.60
C ASP A 232 -4.94 -15.60 -19.23
N LEU A 233 -5.68 -16.71 -19.22
CA LEU A 233 -6.20 -17.34 -18.00
C LEU A 233 -5.08 -17.92 -17.11
N LEU A 234 -4.04 -18.54 -17.71
CA LEU A 234 -2.89 -19.02 -16.96
C LEU A 234 -2.12 -17.87 -16.30
N PHE A 235 -1.94 -16.75 -17.01
CA PHE A 235 -1.34 -15.55 -16.46
C PHE A 235 -2.18 -14.97 -15.32
N GLY A 236 -3.50 -14.84 -15.51
CA GLY A 236 -4.43 -14.37 -14.49
C GLY A 236 -4.41 -15.24 -13.24
N ARG A 237 -4.34 -16.57 -13.39
CA ARG A 237 -4.21 -17.50 -12.27
C ARG A 237 -2.97 -17.21 -11.41
N ALA A 238 -1.82 -16.98 -12.04
CA ALA A 238 -0.60 -16.66 -11.31
C ALA A 238 -0.72 -15.36 -10.51
N ALA A 239 -1.30 -14.31 -11.12
CA ALA A 239 -1.58 -13.05 -10.43
C ALA A 239 -2.56 -13.22 -9.26
N THR A 240 -3.58 -14.07 -9.42
CA THR A 240 -4.56 -14.35 -8.37
C THR A 240 -3.93 -15.09 -7.18
N VAL A 241 -3.05 -16.07 -7.44
CA VAL A 241 -2.33 -16.80 -6.38
C VAL A 241 -1.43 -15.85 -5.58
N ASP A 242 -0.67 -14.97 -6.23
CA ASP A 242 0.15 -13.97 -5.55
C ASP A 242 -0.69 -13.07 -4.64
N ARG A 243 -1.84 -12.58 -5.11
CA ARG A 243 -2.78 -11.79 -4.31
C ARG A 243 -3.35 -12.59 -3.12
N ALA A 244 -3.69 -13.87 -3.32
CA ALA A 244 -4.21 -14.73 -2.26
C ALA A 244 -3.19 -14.97 -1.14
N LEU A 245 -1.92 -15.18 -1.47
CA LEU A 245 -0.85 -15.31 -0.47
C LEU A 245 -0.66 -14.02 0.36
N ARG A 246 -0.75 -12.86 -0.29
CA ARG A 246 -0.69 -11.57 0.42
C ARG A 246 -1.87 -11.37 1.35
N PHE A 247 -3.07 -11.71 0.89
CA PHE A 247 -4.26 -11.65 1.72
C PHE A 247 -4.13 -12.56 2.95
N ALA A 248 -3.68 -13.80 2.76
CA ALA A 248 -3.45 -14.72 3.85
C ALA A 248 -2.46 -14.18 4.90
N LEU A 249 -1.47 -13.40 4.46
CA LEU A 249 -0.56 -12.72 5.39
C LEU A 249 -1.19 -11.49 6.06
N ALA A 250 -2.03 -10.73 5.35
CA ALA A 250 -2.47 -9.41 5.78
C ALA A 250 -3.76 -9.41 6.63
N ASP A 251 -4.69 -10.34 6.38
CA ASP A 251 -6.06 -10.29 6.92
C ASP A 251 -6.47 -11.53 7.73
N THR A 252 -5.61 -12.55 7.84
CA THR A 252 -5.90 -13.77 8.63
C THR A 252 -6.02 -13.48 10.12
N ASP A 253 -5.33 -12.46 10.62
CA ASP A 253 -5.44 -11.98 12.00
C ASP A 253 -6.89 -11.56 12.34
N ARG A 254 -7.54 -10.79 11.46
CA ARG A 254 -8.95 -10.38 11.62
C ARG A 254 -9.91 -11.57 11.52
N PHE A 255 -9.63 -12.50 10.61
CA PHE A 255 -10.41 -13.72 10.47
C PHE A 255 -10.40 -14.54 11.76
N ILE A 256 -9.22 -14.80 12.30
CA ILE A 256 -9.04 -15.54 13.55
C ILE A 256 -9.63 -14.76 14.73
N GLY A 257 -9.30 -13.46 14.86
CA GLY A 257 -9.78 -12.61 15.94
C GLY A 257 -11.30 -12.55 16.02
N GLY A 258 -11.98 -12.42 14.88
CA GLY A 258 -13.44 -12.41 14.84
C GLY A 258 -14.08 -13.68 15.40
N ARG A 259 -13.44 -14.84 15.17
CA ARG A 259 -13.94 -16.12 15.66
C ARG A 259 -13.70 -16.34 17.16
N PHE A 260 -12.55 -15.86 17.66
CA PHE A 260 -12.10 -16.14 19.02
C PHE A 260 -12.67 -15.18 20.07
N PHE A 261 -12.70 -13.87 19.81
CA PHE A 261 -13.06 -12.89 20.84
C PHE A 261 -14.22 -11.95 20.50
N GLY A 262 -14.92 -12.22 19.39
CA GLY A 262 -16.17 -11.51 19.06
C GLY A 262 -15.98 -10.11 18.50
N ASN A 263 -17.10 -9.40 18.30
CA ASN A 263 -17.13 -8.14 17.55
C ASN A 263 -16.49 -6.96 18.28
N THR A 264 -16.79 -6.73 19.55
CA THR A 264 -16.30 -5.55 20.30
C THR A 264 -14.77 -5.55 20.42
N LEU A 265 -14.19 -6.67 20.84
CA LEU A 265 -12.73 -6.79 20.96
C LEU A 265 -12.05 -6.74 19.60
N LEU A 266 -12.65 -7.36 18.57
CA LEU A 266 -12.16 -7.24 17.21
C LEU A 266 -12.22 -5.79 16.72
N GLY A 267 -13.22 -5.02 17.11
CA GLY A 267 -13.33 -3.60 16.78
C GLY A 267 -12.16 -2.77 17.30
N TYR A 268 -11.74 -2.97 18.55
CA TYR A 268 -10.54 -2.32 19.09
C TYR A 268 -9.28 -2.69 18.29
N TYR A 269 -9.13 -3.98 17.98
CA TYR A 269 -8.01 -4.46 17.18
C TYR A 269 -8.03 -3.89 15.76
N ALA A 270 -9.18 -3.93 15.09
CA ALA A 270 -9.33 -3.49 13.71
C ALA A 270 -9.01 -2.00 13.57
N VAL A 271 -9.55 -1.14 14.44
CA VAL A 271 -9.25 0.30 14.42
C VAL A 271 -7.77 0.56 14.72
N ALA A 272 -7.18 -0.14 15.68
CA ALA A 272 -5.75 -0.02 15.97
C ALA A 272 -4.89 -0.42 14.76
N ASN A 273 -5.21 -1.55 14.10
CA ASN A 273 -4.48 -2.01 12.92
C ASN A 273 -4.69 -1.08 11.71
N ASP A 274 -5.90 -0.56 11.50
CA ASP A 274 -6.18 0.39 10.43
C ASP A 274 -5.39 1.68 10.62
N LEU A 275 -5.39 2.27 11.82
CA LEU A 275 -4.61 3.47 12.15
C LEU A 275 -3.10 3.25 11.97
N ALA A 276 -2.58 2.12 12.45
CA ALA A 276 -1.17 1.77 12.28
C ALA A 276 -0.80 1.54 10.81
N SER A 277 -1.70 0.97 10.00
CA SER A 277 -1.46 0.62 8.59
C SER A 277 -1.64 1.79 7.61
N LEU A 278 -2.44 2.82 7.95
CA LEU A 278 -2.71 3.95 7.06
C LEU A 278 -1.43 4.60 6.49
N PRO A 279 -0.39 4.89 7.30
CA PRO A 279 0.84 5.49 6.78
C PRO A 279 1.63 4.55 5.89
N VAL A 280 1.65 3.24 6.19
CA VAL A 280 2.37 2.23 5.37
C VAL A 280 1.88 2.28 3.94
N ASN A 281 0.57 2.22 3.73
CA ASN A 281 -0.03 2.17 2.40
C ASN A 281 0.27 3.44 1.58
N LYS A 282 0.35 4.61 2.23
CA LYS A 282 0.62 5.89 1.57
C LYS A 282 2.10 6.09 1.27
N LEU A 283 2.95 5.83 2.24
CA LEU A 283 4.40 5.98 2.11
C LEU A 283 4.99 4.96 1.13
N THR A 284 4.50 3.72 1.13
CA THR A 284 4.94 2.68 0.18
C THR A 284 4.70 3.11 -1.28
N GLY A 285 3.54 3.67 -1.59
CA GLY A 285 3.24 4.17 -2.95
C GLY A 285 4.18 5.30 -3.40
N LEU A 286 4.50 6.22 -2.50
CA LEU A 286 5.43 7.31 -2.74
C LEU A 286 6.86 6.79 -3.00
N ILE A 287 7.32 5.88 -2.15
CA ILE A 287 8.67 5.32 -2.23
C ILE A 287 8.83 4.46 -3.50
N ASN A 288 7.83 3.65 -3.84
CA ASN A 288 7.86 2.85 -5.05
C ASN A 288 7.95 3.70 -6.32
N SER A 289 7.35 4.89 -6.34
CA SER A 289 7.45 5.82 -7.48
C SER A 289 8.86 6.35 -7.71
N ILE A 290 9.69 6.41 -6.66
CA ILE A 290 11.10 6.84 -6.71
C ILE A 290 12.02 5.64 -6.91
N ALA A 291 11.74 4.55 -6.24
CA ALA A 291 12.59 3.36 -6.18
C ALA A 291 12.60 2.58 -7.49
N LEU A 292 11.46 2.42 -8.16
CA LEU A 292 11.38 1.67 -9.42
C LEU A 292 12.31 2.22 -10.52
N PRO A 293 12.33 3.54 -10.81
CA PRO A 293 13.29 4.11 -11.76
C PRO A 293 14.74 4.02 -11.28
N ALA A 294 14.99 4.08 -9.97
CA ALA A 294 16.34 3.92 -9.41
C ALA A 294 16.84 2.49 -9.59
N PHE A 295 15.99 1.48 -9.32
CA PHE A 295 16.33 0.07 -9.56
C PHE A 295 16.59 -0.23 -11.04
N ALA A 296 15.75 0.27 -11.94
CA ALA A 296 15.93 0.07 -13.38
C ALA A 296 17.28 0.61 -13.88
N ARG A 297 17.72 1.76 -13.37
CA ARG A 297 19.04 2.35 -13.71
C ARG A 297 20.20 1.63 -13.05
N ALA A 298 20.02 1.13 -11.83
CA ALA A 298 21.06 0.42 -11.09
C ALA A 298 21.38 -0.98 -11.65
N GLN A 299 20.49 -1.57 -12.45
CA GLN A 299 20.74 -2.87 -13.10
C GLN A 299 21.94 -2.87 -14.06
N SER A 300 22.35 -1.72 -14.58
CA SER A 300 23.38 -1.60 -15.62
C SER A 300 24.83 -1.69 -15.12
N GLY A 301 25.08 -1.84 -13.79
CA GLY A 301 26.42 -1.85 -13.20
C GLY A 301 26.69 -3.02 -12.25
N PRO A 302 27.95 -3.47 -12.12
CA PRO A 302 28.31 -4.49 -11.14
C PRO A 302 27.98 -4.02 -9.72
N GLY A 303 27.15 -4.81 -8.99
CA GLY A 303 26.70 -4.47 -7.63
C GLY A 303 25.57 -3.44 -7.53
N GLY A 304 25.04 -2.92 -8.65
CA GLY A 304 24.01 -1.88 -8.65
C GLY A 304 22.72 -2.28 -7.93
N ALA A 305 22.27 -3.52 -8.11
CA ALA A 305 21.08 -4.03 -7.44
C ALA A 305 21.24 -4.06 -5.91
N ARG A 306 22.43 -4.48 -5.40
CA ARG A 306 22.75 -4.47 -3.97
C ARG A 306 22.72 -3.04 -3.41
N ALA A 307 23.43 -2.12 -4.06
CA ALA A 307 23.49 -0.72 -3.63
C ALA A 307 22.11 -0.07 -3.61
N ALA A 308 21.30 -0.32 -4.63
CA ALA A 308 19.93 0.20 -4.72
C ALA A 308 19.03 -0.32 -3.60
N LEU A 309 19.12 -1.63 -3.25
CA LEU A 309 18.34 -2.21 -2.15
C LEU A 309 18.75 -1.61 -0.80
N LEU A 310 20.05 -1.46 -0.54
CA LEU A 310 20.54 -0.87 0.71
C LEU A 310 20.17 0.62 0.83
N THR A 311 20.27 1.39 -0.25
CA THR A 311 19.85 2.80 -0.28
C THR A 311 18.34 2.91 0.02
N MET A 312 17.53 2.08 -0.63
CA MET A 312 16.09 2.05 -0.39
C MET A 312 15.76 1.66 1.05
N THR A 313 16.40 0.62 1.58
CA THR A 313 16.25 0.19 2.98
C THR A 313 16.61 1.34 3.92
N ARG A 314 17.69 2.07 3.66
CA ARG A 314 18.11 3.23 4.45
C ARG A 314 17.07 4.34 4.45
N LEU A 315 16.65 4.79 3.26
CA LEU A 315 15.65 5.86 3.12
C LEU A 315 14.32 5.51 3.79
N MET A 316 13.85 4.26 3.61
CA MET A 316 12.65 3.79 4.29
C MET A 316 12.81 3.73 5.79
N SER A 317 13.93 3.22 6.29
CA SER A 317 14.21 3.13 7.73
C SER A 317 14.24 4.50 8.40
N LEU A 318 14.86 5.50 7.73
CA LEU A 318 14.92 6.89 8.21
C LEU A 318 13.55 7.53 8.40
N LEU A 319 12.55 7.11 7.62
CA LEU A 319 11.18 7.64 7.72
C LEU A 319 10.28 6.74 8.59
N ALA A 320 10.36 5.41 8.41
CA ALA A 320 9.45 4.48 9.05
C ALA A 320 9.68 4.36 10.55
N PHE A 321 10.93 4.17 11.01
CA PHE A 321 11.19 3.96 12.43
C PHE A 321 10.74 5.14 13.30
N PRO A 322 11.15 6.41 13.04
CA PRO A 322 10.70 7.51 13.90
C PRO A 322 9.19 7.73 13.83
N PHE A 323 8.60 7.57 12.66
CA PHE A 323 7.19 7.77 12.48
C PHE A 323 6.36 6.75 13.29
N PHE A 324 6.65 5.46 13.14
CA PHE A 324 5.85 4.42 13.81
C PHE A 324 6.20 4.25 15.29
N LEU A 325 7.47 4.39 15.69
CA LEU A 325 7.82 4.43 17.10
C LEU A 325 7.25 5.70 17.76
N GLY A 326 7.16 6.81 17.04
CA GLY A 326 6.46 8.01 17.47
C GLY A 326 4.97 7.73 17.73
N ILE A 327 4.24 7.12 16.79
CA ILE A 327 2.84 6.70 17.00
C ILE A 327 2.73 5.79 18.22
N SER A 328 3.60 4.79 18.34
CA SER A 328 3.62 3.89 19.50
C SER A 328 3.78 4.64 20.81
N SER A 329 4.69 5.62 20.85
CA SER A 329 4.97 6.40 22.08
C SER A 329 3.79 7.28 22.50
N ILE A 330 3.00 7.81 21.56
CA ILE A 330 1.85 8.69 21.79
C ILE A 330 0.50 7.98 21.60
N ALA A 331 0.47 6.64 21.52
CA ALA A 331 -0.76 5.88 21.31
C ALA A 331 -1.84 6.10 22.38
N PRO A 332 -1.52 6.28 23.69
CA PRO A 332 -2.51 6.63 24.70
C PRO A 332 -3.21 7.96 24.39
N GLU A 333 -2.46 8.98 23.99
CA GLU A 333 -2.98 10.30 23.61
C GLU A 333 -3.83 10.21 22.33
N ILE A 334 -3.39 9.45 21.33
CA ILE A 334 -4.17 9.19 20.13
C ILE A 334 -5.50 8.54 20.50
N SER A 335 -5.48 7.48 21.32
CA SER A 335 -6.68 6.74 21.69
C SER A 335 -7.67 7.60 22.48
N THR A 336 -7.19 8.41 23.41
CA THR A 336 -8.06 9.24 24.27
C THR A 336 -8.51 10.52 23.58
N LEU A 337 -7.59 11.24 22.91
CA LEU A 337 -7.88 12.55 22.32
C LEU A 337 -8.50 12.49 20.94
N LEU A 338 -7.97 11.62 20.05
CA LEU A 338 -8.46 11.53 18.67
C LEU A 338 -9.68 10.60 18.58
N LEU A 339 -9.63 9.42 19.21
CA LEU A 339 -10.69 8.43 19.11
C LEU A 339 -11.77 8.59 20.19
N GLY A 340 -11.39 9.02 21.38
CA GLY A 340 -12.27 9.20 22.53
C GLY A 340 -12.18 8.06 23.56
N PRO A 341 -12.74 8.27 24.80
CA PRO A 341 -12.54 7.37 25.93
C PRO A 341 -12.95 5.91 25.68
N LYS A 342 -13.98 5.69 24.87
CA LYS A 342 -14.47 4.33 24.57
C LYS A 342 -13.46 3.49 23.79
N TRP A 343 -12.40 4.10 23.21
CA TRP A 343 -11.36 3.43 22.44
C TRP A 343 -10.08 3.14 23.23
N GLN A 344 -10.11 3.37 24.54
CA GLN A 344 -8.93 3.18 25.41
C GLN A 344 -8.35 1.76 25.31
N ALA A 345 -9.20 0.74 25.13
CA ALA A 345 -8.75 -0.65 24.96
C ALA A 345 -7.98 -0.89 23.63
N ALA A 346 -8.06 0.02 22.66
CA ALA A 346 -7.28 -0.03 21.43
C ALA A 346 -5.83 0.48 21.60
N THR A 347 -5.49 1.10 22.73
CA THR A 347 -4.18 1.71 22.98
C THR A 347 -3.04 0.71 22.89
N VAL A 348 -3.10 -0.39 23.64
CA VAL A 348 -2.04 -1.41 23.64
C VAL A 348 -1.90 -2.11 22.28
N PRO A 349 -2.99 -2.54 21.63
CA PRO A 349 -2.92 -3.00 20.23
C PRO A 349 -2.25 -1.99 19.29
N LEU A 350 -2.60 -0.70 19.37
CA LEU A 350 -2.00 0.34 18.53
C LEU A 350 -0.49 0.49 18.80
N GLN A 351 -0.06 0.47 20.07
CA GLN A 351 1.36 0.50 20.44
C GLN A 351 2.13 -0.64 19.80
N LEU A 352 1.68 -1.88 20.03
CA LEU A 352 2.37 -3.08 19.57
C LEU A 352 2.39 -3.20 18.04
N LEU A 353 1.26 -2.92 17.39
CA LEU A 353 1.18 -2.94 15.93
C LEU A 353 2.08 -1.87 15.30
N SER A 354 2.14 -0.68 15.88
CA SER A 354 3.02 0.38 15.38
C SER A 354 4.50 0.00 15.43
N LEU A 355 4.94 -0.80 16.41
CA LEU A 355 6.34 -1.26 16.49
C LEU A 355 6.74 -2.15 15.31
N VAL A 356 5.80 -2.89 14.72
CA VAL A 356 6.07 -3.80 13.61
C VAL A 356 5.93 -3.16 12.23
N MET A 357 5.21 -2.04 12.14
CA MET A 357 4.94 -1.38 10.86
C MET A 357 6.19 -0.97 10.06
N PRO A 358 7.31 -0.54 10.66
CA PRO A 358 8.54 -0.30 9.91
C PRO A 358 9.00 -1.52 9.10
N LEU A 359 8.96 -2.72 9.71
CA LEU A 359 9.35 -3.96 9.04
C LEU A 359 8.37 -4.34 7.93
N ARG A 360 7.05 -4.13 8.14
CA ARG A 360 6.03 -4.34 7.10
C ARG A 360 6.24 -3.40 5.91
N MET A 361 6.60 -2.16 6.17
CA MET A 361 6.90 -1.17 5.12
C MET A 361 8.15 -1.56 4.31
N LEU A 362 9.21 -2.01 4.97
CA LEU A 362 10.43 -2.50 4.31
C LEU A 362 10.15 -3.74 3.45
N MET A 363 9.32 -4.66 3.95
CA MET A 363 8.91 -5.87 3.22
C MET A 363 8.13 -5.53 1.94
N ASN A 364 7.22 -4.53 1.99
CA ASN A 364 6.48 -4.08 0.82
C ASN A 364 7.40 -3.50 -0.28
N ALA A 365 8.58 -3.01 0.09
CA ALA A 365 9.58 -2.51 -0.85
C ALA A 365 10.44 -3.62 -1.48
N LEU A 366 10.64 -4.71 -0.77
CA LEU A 366 11.44 -5.83 -1.27
C LEU A 366 10.81 -6.48 -2.52
N GLN A 367 9.50 -6.45 -2.64
CA GLN A 367 8.79 -7.06 -3.76
C GLN A 367 9.08 -6.39 -5.11
N PRO A 368 8.89 -5.07 -5.30
CA PRO A 368 9.26 -4.41 -6.55
C PRO A 368 10.72 -4.62 -6.92
N PHE A 369 11.61 -4.72 -5.92
CA PHE A 369 13.01 -5.06 -6.12
C PHE A 369 13.18 -6.45 -6.74
N LEU A 370 12.55 -7.50 -6.17
CA LEU A 370 12.65 -8.88 -6.66
C LEU A 370 12.07 -9.01 -8.09
N TRP A 371 10.98 -8.32 -8.36
CA TRP A 371 10.38 -8.27 -9.70
C TRP A 371 11.29 -7.53 -10.68
N GLY A 372 11.90 -6.42 -10.24
CA GLY A 372 12.87 -5.65 -11.02
C GLY A 372 14.11 -6.46 -11.39
N VAL A 373 14.58 -7.34 -10.51
CA VAL A 373 15.72 -8.24 -10.76
C VAL A 373 15.33 -9.48 -11.60
N GLY A 374 14.04 -9.62 -11.97
CA GLY A 374 13.55 -10.72 -12.80
C GLY A 374 13.37 -12.05 -12.05
N ARG A 375 13.12 -12.00 -10.74
CA ARG A 375 12.96 -13.19 -9.88
C ARG A 375 11.64 -13.15 -9.09
N PRO A 376 10.49 -13.11 -9.77
CA PRO A 376 9.18 -13.09 -9.13
C PRO A 376 8.90 -14.34 -8.28
N GLU A 377 9.51 -15.50 -8.58
CA GLU A 377 9.32 -16.75 -7.84
C GLU A 377 9.79 -16.61 -6.38
N THR A 378 10.86 -15.85 -6.14
CA THR A 378 11.36 -15.56 -4.78
C THR A 378 10.37 -14.74 -3.99
N SER A 379 9.68 -13.80 -4.62
CA SER A 379 8.61 -13.04 -3.97
C SER A 379 7.48 -13.97 -3.51
N VAL A 380 7.05 -14.91 -4.35
CA VAL A 380 6.03 -15.91 -4.01
C VAL A 380 6.47 -16.76 -2.82
N SER A 381 7.73 -17.25 -2.81
CA SER A 381 8.28 -18.05 -1.71
C SER A 381 8.28 -17.29 -0.38
N ILE A 382 8.65 -16.01 -0.39
CA ILE A 382 8.65 -15.13 0.79
C ILE A 382 7.23 -14.96 1.35
N PHE A 383 6.26 -14.69 0.49
CA PHE A 383 4.86 -14.56 0.93
C PHE A 383 4.29 -15.89 1.43
N LEU A 384 4.70 -17.02 0.85
CA LEU A 384 4.31 -18.35 1.31
C LEU A 384 4.82 -18.62 2.73
N ILE A 385 6.08 -18.28 3.03
CA ILE A 385 6.64 -18.39 4.39
C ILE A 385 5.78 -17.61 5.38
N GLY A 386 5.45 -16.35 5.07
CA GLY A 386 4.60 -15.53 5.91
C GLY A 386 3.16 -16.05 6.03
N ALA A 387 2.57 -16.49 4.92
CA ALA A 387 1.20 -17.00 4.86
C ALA A 387 1.02 -18.35 5.62
N LEU A 388 2.09 -19.10 5.81
CA LEU A 388 2.07 -20.34 6.60
C LEU A 388 2.40 -20.10 8.08
N SER A 389 3.36 -19.23 8.38
CA SER A 389 3.84 -19.02 9.76
C SER A 389 2.95 -18.06 10.56
N MET A 390 2.45 -16.97 9.95
CA MET A 390 1.67 -15.97 10.67
C MET A 390 0.32 -16.48 11.18
N PRO A 391 -0.48 -17.28 10.44
CA PRO A 391 -1.72 -17.86 10.97
C PRO A 391 -1.51 -18.69 12.23
N LEU A 392 -0.41 -19.44 12.32
CA LEU A 392 -0.07 -20.21 13.52
C LEU A 392 0.21 -19.28 14.72
N ALA A 393 0.97 -18.21 14.50
CA ALA A 393 1.22 -17.22 15.53
C ALA A 393 -0.09 -16.51 15.97
N PHE A 394 -1.00 -16.23 15.03
CA PHE A 394 -2.30 -15.62 15.35
C PHE A 394 -3.22 -16.57 16.11
N LEU A 395 -3.24 -17.86 15.80
CA LEU A 395 -4.01 -18.84 16.57
C LEU A 395 -3.54 -18.92 18.02
N VAL A 396 -2.23 -18.87 18.25
CA VAL A 396 -1.67 -18.80 19.60
C VAL A 396 -2.01 -17.46 20.25
N GLY A 397 -1.77 -16.34 19.56
CA GLY A 397 -2.01 -14.99 20.07
C GLY A 397 -3.49 -14.71 20.37
N ALA A 398 -4.41 -15.27 19.59
CA ALA A 398 -5.84 -15.05 19.76
C ALA A 398 -6.37 -15.47 21.14
N GLN A 399 -5.67 -16.34 21.86
CA GLN A 399 -6.04 -16.77 23.23
C GLN A 399 -5.98 -15.61 24.22
N TRP A 400 -5.16 -14.57 23.96
CA TRP A 400 -5.03 -13.37 24.78
C TRP A 400 -5.72 -12.15 24.15
N GLY A 401 -6.69 -12.36 23.26
CA GLY A 401 -7.51 -11.30 22.66
C GLY A 401 -6.72 -10.35 21.74
N PRO A 402 -7.14 -9.06 21.64
CA PRO A 402 -6.51 -8.06 20.76
C PRO A 402 -5.02 -7.85 21.02
N VAL A 403 -4.63 -7.86 22.30
CA VAL A 403 -3.23 -7.71 22.71
C VAL A 403 -2.39 -8.88 22.24
N GLY A 404 -2.92 -10.10 22.37
CA GLY A 404 -2.23 -11.31 21.93
C GLY A 404 -2.03 -11.37 20.41
N LEU A 405 -3.02 -10.97 19.61
CA LEU A 405 -2.85 -10.82 18.16
C LEU A 405 -1.78 -9.79 17.80
N SER A 406 -1.76 -8.67 18.52
CA SER A 406 -0.76 -7.63 18.31
C SER A 406 0.64 -8.10 18.70
N LEU A 407 0.76 -8.89 19.78
CA LEU A 407 2.01 -9.57 20.16
C LEU A 407 2.46 -10.59 19.13
N ALA A 408 1.53 -11.35 18.53
CA ALA A 408 1.86 -12.29 17.46
C ALA A 408 2.51 -11.54 16.28
N TRP A 409 2.00 -10.37 15.88
CA TRP A 409 2.66 -9.49 14.91
C TRP A 409 4.04 -9.03 15.39
N ALA A 410 4.14 -8.53 16.61
CA ALA A 410 5.38 -7.95 17.15
C ALA A 410 6.51 -8.97 17.32
N LEU A 411 6.19 -10.23 17.62
CA LEU A 411 7.18 -11.28 17.87
C LEU A 411 7.46 -12.17 16.65
N ALA A 412 6.42 -12.60 15.93
CA ALA A 412 6.58 -13.53 14.82
C ALA A 412 7.01 -12.81 13.52
N TYR A 413 6.51 -11.59 13.27
CA TYR A 413 6.81 -10.92 12.01
C TYR A 413 8.29 -10.52 11.83
N PRO A 414 9.05 -10.08 12.86
CA PRO A 414 10.49 -9.88 12.75
C PRO A 414 11.23 -11.16 12.30
N VAL A 415 10.80 -12.33 12.78
CA VAL A 415 11.37 -13.62 12.36
C VAL A 415 11.06 -13.88 10.88
N VAL A 416 9.81 -13.70 10.46
CA VAL A 416 9.40 -13.79 9.03
C VAL A 416 10.22 -12.83 8.18
N PHE A 417 10.43 -11.60 8.63
CA PHE A 417 11.24 -10.59 7.94
C PHE A 417 12.69 -11.05 7.76
N LEU A 418 13.34 -11.54 8.83
CA LEU A 418 14.72 -12.01 8.77
C LEU A 418 14.89 -13.24 7.86
N VAL A 419 13.97 -14.21 7.96
CA VAL A 419 13.96 -15.41 7.09
C VAL A 419 13.75 -15.00 5.63
N SER A 420 12.88 -14.04 5.36
CA SER A 420 12.62 -13.52 4.01
C SER A 420 13.83 -12.87 3.39
N ILE A 421 14.56 -12.04 4.16
CA ILE A 421 15.81 -11.41 3.70
C ILE A 421 16.89 -12.48 3.49
N ALA A 422 17.02 -13.44 4.39
CA ALA A 422 17.96 -14.54 4.25
C ALA A 422 17.68 -15.35 2.98
N HIS A 423 16.42 -15.58 2.65
CA HIS A 423 16.01 -16.24 1.41
C HIS A 423 16.32 -15.41 0.17
N ALA A 424 16.12 -14.08 0.22
CA ALA A 424 16.47 -13.17 -0.86
C ALA A 424 17.98 -12.99 -1.09
N ARG A 425 18.83 -13.36 -0.12
CA ARG A 425 20.30 -13.26 -0.18
C ARG A 425 20.89 -13.97 -1.40
N THR A 426 20.39 -15.16 -1.72
CA THR A 426 20.90 -15.97 -2.85
C THR A 426 20.82 -15.26 -4.19
N LEU A 427 19.98 -14.24 -4.30
CA LEU A 427 19.71 -13.49 -5.53
C LEU A 427 20.28 -12.07 -5.52
N SER A 428 20.21 -11.41 -4.38
CA SER A 428 20.62 -10.01 -4.25
C SER A 428 22.10 -9.84 -3.88
N GLY A 429 22.75 -10.91 -3.40
CA GLY A 429 24.08 -10.83 -2.78
C GLY A 429 24.14 -9.96 -1.51
N VAL A 430 22.96 -9.52 -0.99
CA VAL A 430 22.85 -8.72 0.22
C VAL A 430 22.77 -9.61 1.43
N LEU A 431 23.66 -9.41 2.39
CA LEU A 431 23.64 -10.13 3.66
C LEU A 431 22.55 -9.55 4.58
N VAL A 432 21.98 -10.40 5.43
CA VAL A 432 21.07 -9.95 6.50
C VAL A 432 21.74 -8.90 7.37
N THR A 433 23.03 -9.07 7.65
CA THR A 433 23.85 -8.12 8.41
C THR A 433 23.97 -6.76 7.75
N ASP A 434 24.00 -6.68 6.42
CA ASP A 434 24.06 -5.40 5.70
C ASP A 434 22.77 -4.60 5.90
N ILE A 435 21.63 -5.29 5.82
CA ILE A 435 20.30 -4.69 6.05
C ILE A 435 20.18 -4.23 7.51
N LEU A 436 20.55 -5.09 8.47
CA LEU A 436 20.51 -4.74 9.89
C LEU A 436 21.40 -3.55 10.22
N ARG A 437 22.64 -3.50 9.71
CA ARG A 437 23.54 -2.36 9.87
C ARG A 437 22.98 -1.08 9.26
N THR A 438 22.28 -1.20 8.13
CA THR A 438 21.63 -0.04 7.49
C THR A 438 20.48 0.51 8.34
N MET A 439 19.78 -0.37 9.08
CA MET A 439 18.65 0.00 9.95
C MET A 439 19.11 0.46 11.35
N GLU A 440 20.29 0.08 11.81
CA GLU A 440 20.78 0.26 13.18
C GLU A 440 20.67 1.71 13.65
N ARG A 441 21.25 2.68 12.91
CA ARG A 441 21.24 4.09 13.29
C ARG A 441 19.85 4.70 13.35
N PRO A 442 18.95 4.51 12.37
CA PRO A 442 17.54 4.92 12.46
C PRO A 442 16.82 4.31 13.66
N ILE A 443 17.07 3.03 13.96
CA ILE A 443 16.47 2.35 15.12
C ILE A 443 16.95 2.99 16.42
N LEU A 444 18.27 3.16 16.61
CA LEU A 444 18.83 3.75 17.82
C LEU A 444 18.34 5.19 18.04
N ALA A 445 18.33 6.02 17.00
CA ALA A 445 17.78 7.37 17.07
C ALA A 445 16.28 7.38 17.43
N SER A 446 15.51 6.45 16.89
CA SER A 446 14.08 6.33 17.18
C SER A 446 13.80 5.79 18.59
N LEU A 447 14.63 4.88 19.09
CA LEU A 447 14.54 4.39 20.47
C LEU A 447 14.88 5.51 21.47
N LEU A 448 15.90 6.33 21.19
CA LEU A 448 16.20 7.50 22.00
C LEU A 448 15.05 8.52 21.99
N MET A 449 14.49 8.78 20.80
CA MET A 449 13.26 9.59 20.67
C MET A 449 12.12 9.03 21.53
N TYR A 450 11.87 7.73 21.46
CA TYR A 450 10.84 7.06 22.25
C TYR A 450 11.07 7.23 23.75
N ALA A 451 12.30 7.02 24.22
CA ALA A 451 12.68 7.18 25.63
C ALA A 451 12.51 8.63 26.12
N VAL A 452 12.92 9.63 25.31
CA VAL A 452 12.74 11.05 25.64
C VAL A 452 11.27 11.43 25.70
N VAL A 453 10.46 11.03 24.72
CA VAL A 453 9.01 11.27 24.74
C VAL A 453 8.37 10.63 25.97
N PHE A 454 8.76 9.39 26.30
CA PHE A 454 8.27 8.70 27.51
C PHE A 454 8.67 9.45 28.79
N ALA A 455 9.91 9.92 28.89
CA ALA A 455 10.38 10.71 30.02
C ALA A 455 9.61 12.03 30.17
N VAL A 456 9.42 12.77 29.05
CA VAL A 456 8.64 14.02 29.07
C VAL A 456 7.22 13.78 29.57
N LYS A 457 6.56 12.70 29.12
CA LYS A 457 5.22 12.32 29.61
C LYS A 457 5.16 12.04 31.11
N HIS A 458 6.23 11.49 31.68
CA HIS A 458 6.25 11.10 33.08
C HIS A 458 6.63 12.25 34.00
N TYR A 459 7.55 13.12 33.57
CA TYR A 459 8.10 14.19 34.42
C TYR A 459 7.47 15.57 34.22
N VAL A 460 6.84 15.82 33.05
CA VAL A 460 6.20 17.11 32.76
C VAL A 460 4.69 16.96 32.95
N ALA A 461 4.19 17.51 34.06
CA ALA A 461 2.75 17.58 34.31
C ALA A 461 2.13 18.69 33.44
N PHE A 462 1.43 18.30 32.39
CA PHE A 462 0.61 19.24 31.62
C PHE A 462 -0.77 19.39 32.26
N GLY A 463 -1.28 20.62 32.30
CA GLY A 463 -2.62 20.91 32.83
C GLY A 463 -3.71 20.18 32.06
N GLN A 464 -4.77 19.75 32.73
CA GLN A 464 -5.86 18.93 32.13
C GLN A 464 -6.65 19.63 31.00
N SER A 465 -6.47 20.94 30.79
CA SER A 465 -7.21 21.73 29.79
C SER A 465 -6.55 21.85 28.43
N GLU A 466 -5.29 21.39 28.22
CA GLU A 466 -4.51 21.66 27.00
C GLU A 466 -4.11 20.38 26.24
N HIS A 467 -5.01 19.44 26.13
CA HIS A 467 -4.72 18.12 25.54
C HIS A 467 -4.13 18.15 24.11
N ILE A 468 -4.58 19.07 23.24
CA ILE A 468 -4.07 19.18 21.86
C ILE A 468 -2.65 19.77 21.86
N LEU A 469 -2.39 20.80 22.69
CA LEU A 469 -1.05 21.38 22.82
C LEU A 469 -0.07 20.38 23.42
N HIS A 470 -0.52 19.56 24.38
CA HIS A 470 0.27 18.45 24.91
C HIS A 470 0.66 17.46 23.80
N LEU A 471 -0.29 16.98 23.00
CA LEU A 471 0.01 16.09 21.88
C LEU A 471 0.98 16.74 20.89
N ALA A 472 0.76 18.00 20.53
CA ALA A 472 1.64 18.74 19.63
C ALA A 472 3.06 18.90 20.20
N SER A 473 3.19 19.17 21.50
CA SER A 473 4.50 19.28 22.17
C SER A 473 5.25 17.95 22.16
N LEU A 474 4.58 16.82 22.43
CA LEU A 474 5.20 15.49 22.37
C LEU A 474 5.69 15.15 20.96
N VAL A 475 4.91 15.48 19.94
CA VAL A 475 5.31 15.28 18.52
C VAL A 475 6.53 16.17 18.21
N LEU A 476 6.53 17.43 18.64
CA LEU A 476 7.66 18.35 18.42
C LEU A 476 8.92 17.85 19.13
N VAL A 477 8.83 17.50 20.41
CA VAL A 477 9.95 16.93 21.19
C VAL A 477 10.50 15.69 20.51
N GLY A 478 9.61 14.78 20.08
CA GLY A 478 10.00 13.58 19.34
C GLY A 478 10.75 13.91 18.05
N ALA A 479 10.22 14.82 17.24
CA ALA A 479 10.85 15.23 15.98
C ALA A 479 12.23 15.87 16.19
N VAL A 480 12.35 16.79 17.15
CA VAL A 480 13.61 17.46 17.48
C VAL A 480 14.65 16.45 18.00
N THR A 481 14.23 15.55 18.89
CA THR A 481 15.11 14.50 19.44
C THR A 481 15.61 13.57 18.34
N TYR A 482 14.72 13.10 17.45
CA TYR A 482 15.10 12.23 16.35
C TYR A 482 16.09 12.90 15.38
N ILE A 483 15.76 14.11 14.92
CA ILE A 483 16.62 14.88 14.02
C ILE A 483 17.98 15.17 14.66
N GLY A 484 17.99 15.60 15.93
CA GLY A 484 19.23 15.84 16.68
C GLY A 484 20.08 14.58 16.80
N SER A 485 19.46 13.45 17.15
CA SER A 485 20.14 12.15 17.25
C SER A 485 20.72 11.70 15.92
N MET A 486 19.99 11.86 14.82
CA MET A 486 20.47 11.51 13.48
C MET A 486 21.61 12.43 13.02
N LEU A 487 21.60 13.72 13.34
CA LEU A 487 22.71 14.64 13.05
C LEU A 487 24.00 14.25 13.80
N VAL A 488 23.88 13.61 14.95
CA VAL A 488 25.04 13.11 15.71
C VAL A 488 25.50 11.74 15.17
N LEU A 489 24.56 10.81 14.94
CA LEU A 489 24.86 9.42 14.58
C LEU A 489 25.22 9.26 13.08
N ASP A 490 24.60 10.05 12.18
CA ASP A 490 24.78 9.92 10.73
C ASP A 490 24.49 11.22 9.98
N ARG A 491 25.45 12.13 9.99
CA ARG A 491 25.35 13.40 9.23
C ARG A 491 25.21 13.18 7.71
N GLY A 492 25.76 12.08 7.19
CA GLY A 492 25.66 11.72 5.77
C GLY A 492 24.22 11.38 5.37
N ALA A 493 23.52 10.58 6.19
CA ALA A 493 22.13 10.21 5.94
C ALA A 493 21.18 11.42 5.96
N CYS A 494 21.40 12.37 6.85
CA CYS A 494 20.61 13.60 6.89
C CYS A 494 20.77 14.43 5.60
N ARG A 495 21.98 14.50 5.06
CA ARG A 495 22.26 15.19 3.80
C ARG A 495 21.62 14.49 2.60
N GLU A 496 21.78 13.17 2.47
CA GLU A 496 21.14 12.37 1.42
C GLU A 496 19.60 12.47 1.47
N SER A 497 19.02 12.42 2.67
CA SER A 497 17.56 12.56 2.86
C SER A 497 17.09 13.95 2.45
N SER A 498 17.85 15.01 2.78
CA SER A 498 17.53 16.38 2.39
C SER A 498 17.63 16.58 0.87
N GLU A 499 18.60 15.95 0.23
CA GLU A 499 18.79 15.96 -1.22
C GLU A 499 17.67 15.19 -1.93
N ALA A 500 17.29 14.00 -1.40
CA ALA A 500 16.17 13.22 -1.92
C ALA A 500 14.82 13.97 -1.79
N LEU A 501 14.59 14.64 -0.66
CA LEU A 501 13.41 15.50 -0.47
C LEU A 501 13.42 16.70 -1.42
N ARG A 502 14.56 17.38 -1.59
CA ARG A 502 14.69 18.50 -2.55
C ARG A 502 14.45 18.06 -3.98
N ALA A 503 14.94 16.87 -4.36
CA ALA A 503 14.68 16.29 -5.68
C ALA A 503 13.20 15.96 -5.87
N PHE A 504 12.54 15.46 -4.81
CA PHE A 504 11.11 15.17 -4.82
C PHE A 504 10.25 16.44 -5.00
N PHE A 505 10.61 17.53 -4.32
CA PHE A 505 9.92 18.82 -4.49
C PHE A 505 10.33 19.58 -5.75
N GLY A 506 11.17 19.00 -6.62
CA GLY A 506 11.53 19.57 -7.92
C GLY A 506 12.53 20.73 -7.85
N VAL A 507 13.25 20.88 -6.73
CA VAL A 507 14.20 21.98 -6.52
C VAL A 507 15.54 21.73 -7.21
N ARG A 508 15.95 20.46 -7.42
CA ARG A 508 17.13 20.04 -8.22
C ARG A 508 16.99 18.58 -8.68
N PRO A 509 17.58 18.19 -9.84
CA PRO A 509 17.66 16.78 -10.21
C PRO A 509 18.55 16.03 -9.20
N TYR A 510 18.11 14.85 -8.76
CA TYR A 510 18.89 13.98 -7.88
C TYR A 510 20.13 13.47 -8.63
N SER A 511 21.32 13.95 -8.25
CA SER A 511 22.59 13.41 -8.71
C SER A 511 23.06 12.35 -7.70
N TYR A 512 22.88 11.08 -8.04
CA TYR A 512 23.46 9.97 -7.28
C TYR A 512 24.99 10.01 -7.45
N ASP A 513 25.73 10.30 -6.36
CA ASP A 513 27.19 10.16 -6.28
C ASP A 513 27.50 8.82 -5.58
N PRO A 514 27.95 7.80 -6.28
CA PRO A 514 28.31 6.51 -5.70
C PRO A 514 29.68 6.59 -5.01
N ARG A 515 29.82 7.37 -3.94
CA ARG A 515 31.04 7.28 -3.15
C ARG A 515 31.02 5.97 -2.37
N PRO A 516 32.08 5.15 -2.45
CA PRO A 516 32.21 3.95 -1.65
C PRO A 516 32.20 4.33 -0.16
N LEU A 517 31.45 3.59 0.63
CA LEU A 517 31.56 3.55 2.09
C LEU A 517 33.04 3.48 2.44
N SER A 518 33.52 4.37 3.32
CA SER A 518 34.92 4.68 3.63
C SER A 518 35.86 3.47 3.60
N LYS A 519 36.97 3.64 2.90
CA LYS A 519 38.12 2.73 2.83
C LYS A 519 38.86 2.59 4.16
N ASN A 520 38.23 2.05 5.20
CA ASN A 520 38.91 1.78 6.46
C ASN A 520 38.85 0.31 6.91
N ASP A 521 38.53 -0.63 6.03
CA ASP A 521 38.55 -2.07 6.35
C ASP A 521 39.13 -2.94 5.20
N GLU A 522 40.07 -2.44 4.44
CA GLU A 522 40.94 -3.32 3.64
C GLU A 522 42.22 -3.63 4.44
N THR A 523 42.14 -4.60 5.36
CA THR A 523 43.31 -5.37 5.75
C THR A 523 43.69 -6.26 4.57
N PRO A 524 44.93 -6.18 4.03
CA PRO A 524 45.37 -7.06 2.97
C PRO A 524 45.52 -8.47 3.56
N LEU A 525 44.70 -9.41 3.11
CA LEU A 525 45.01 -10.83 3.27
C LEU A 525 46.16 -11.13 2.33
N ALA A 526 47.37 -11.11 2.93
CA ALA A 526 48.60 -11.64 2.36
C ALA A 526 48.43 -13.16 2.18
N GLY A 527 48.94 -13.63 1.05
CA GLY A 527 49.12 -14.94 0.48
C GLY A 527 49.14 -16.17 1.41
N HIS A 528 48.49 -17.19 0.89
CA HIS A 528 49.04 -18.51 0.60
C HIS A 528 48.03 -19.28 -0.25
#